data_ca828c1f4dafe6593acd01660f4b1af9
#
_entry.id   ca828c1f4dafe6593acd01660f4b1af9
#
_cell.length_a   1.000
_cell.length_b   1.000
_cell.length_c   1.000
_cell.angle_alpha   90.00
_cell.angle_beta   90.00
_cell.angle_gamma   90.00
#
_symmetry.space_group_name_H-M   'P 1'
#
loop_
_entity.id
_entity.type
_entity.pdbx_description
1 polymer ?
#
loop_
_entity_poly.entity_id
_entity_poly.type
_entity_poly.pdbx_seq_one_letter_code
_entity_poly.pdbx_strand_id
1 'polypeptide(L)'
;MRYYETIYIVDPNLENTILEKTMTEIGQELEKTKAKIINHRDWGKKRLAYQVDNQKYGSFILLQYEVKELSKMNDFDTWLKLNSLVLRHMTVSLDKKPDRYIEKTSVSEVAQSNDASSPPDKNDNEIDVEKSIDPEKTETNKEE
;
A
#
# COMPACT_ATOMS: atom_id res chain seq x y z
N MET A 1 -14.08 -23.21 15.77
CA MET A 1 -13.37 -22.05 15.24
C MET A 1 -14.38 -21.02 14.79
N ARG A 2 -14.14 -19.76 15.09
CA ARG A 2 -15.00 -18.64 14.68
C ARG A 2 -14.18 -17.64 13.90
N TYR A 3 -14.80 -16.97 12.94
CA TYR A 3 -14.18 -15.98 12.09
C TYR A 3 -14.73 -14.61 12.42
N TYR A 4 -13.85 -13.62 12.44
CA TYR A 4 -14.19 -12.24 12.75
C TYR A 4 -13.55 -11.31 11.74
N GLU A 5 -14.21 -10.20 11.55
CA GLU A 5 -13.73 -9.08 10.77
C GLU A 5 -13.79 -7.83 11.64
N THR A 6 -12.68 -7.18 11.79
CA THR A 6 -12.56 -5.90 12.46
C THR A 6 -12.16 -4.85 11.44
N ILE A 7 -12.97 -3.82 11.31
CA ILE A 7 -12.59 -2.61 10.59
C ILE A 7 -12.23 -1.58 11.63
N TYR A 8 -11.05 -1.00 11.50
CA TYR A 8 -10.63 0.11 12.35
C TYR A 8 -10.13 1.29 11.52
N ILE A 9 -10.29 2.47 12.08
CA ILE A 9 -9.99 3.74 11.44
C ILE A 9 -8.86 4.38 12.23
N VAL A 10 -7.81 4.77 11.55
CA VAL A 10 -6.63 5.43 12.11
C VAL A 10 -6.58 6.88 11.63
N ASP A 11 -5.92 7.75 12.40
CA ASP A 11 -5.73 9.14 12.05
C ASP A 11 -5.13 9.27 10.63
N PRO A 12 -5.76 10.03 9.74
CA PRO A 12 -5.34 10.16 8.34
C PRO A 12 -4.08 11.01 8.15
N ASN A 13 -3.60 11.66 9.22
CA ASN A 13 -2.42 12.51 9.19
C ASN A 13 -1.13 11.78 9.58
N LEU A 14 -1.24 10.48 9.93
CA LEU A 14 -0.08 9.66 10.23
C LEU A 14 0.76 9.41 8.98
N GLU A 15 2.06 9.44 9.15
CA GLU A 15 3.00 8.97 8.14
C GLU A 15 2.83 7.47 7.88
N ASN A 16 3.09 7.03 6.65
CA ASN A 16 2.97 5.61 6.28
C ASN A 16 3.78 4.69 7.19
N THR A 17 4.95 5.14 7.64
CA THR A 17 5.80 4.39 8.58
C THR A 17 5.14 4.16 9.94
N ILE A 18 4.37 5.14 10.42
CA ILE A 18 3.64 5.04 11.69
C ILE A 18 2.40 4.17 11.49
N LEU A 19 1.72 4.30 10.34
CA LEU A 19 0.58 3.47 9.99
C LEU A 19 0.97 1.98 9.98
N GLU A 20 2.06 1.63 9.31
CA GLU A 20 2.57 0.25 9.25
C GLU A 20 2.96 -0.29 10.63
N LYS A 21 3.61 0.55 11.46
CA LYS A 21 3.90 0.18 12.85
C LYS A 21 2.65 -0.08 13.65
N THR A 22 1.66 0.79 13.55
CA THR A 22 0.36 0.62 14.23
C THR A 22 -0.34 -0.66 13.77
N MET A 23 -0.35 -0.94 12.47
CA MET A 23 -0.88 -2.20 11.95
C MET A 23 -0.13 -3.41 12.53
N THR A 24 1.19 -3.34 12.58
CA THR A 24 2.02 -4.41 13.16
C THR A 24 1.72 -4.62 14.64
N GLU A 25 1.61 -3.55 15.43
CA GLU A 25 1.26 -3.63 16.86
C GLU A 25 -0.11 -4.26 17.08
N ILE A 26 -1.12 -3.83 16.32
CA ILE A 26 -2.47 -4.40 16.39
C ILE A 26 -2.46 -5.89 16.03
N GLY A 27 -1.69 -6.26 15.01
CA GLY A 27 -1.51 -7.66 14.64
C GLY A 27 -0.89 -8.49 15.76
N GLN A 28 0.19 -8.00 16.36
CA GLN A 28 0.87 -8.67 17.47
C GLN A 28 -0.03 -8.79 18.71
N GLU A 29 -0.81 -7.76 19.03
CA GLU A 29 -1.74 -7.80 20.16
C GLU A 29 -2.84 -8.84 19.93
N LEU A 30 -3.34 -8.91 18.71
CA LEU A 30 -4.32 -9.95 18.33
C LEU A 30 -3.70 -11.36 18.42
N GLU A 31 -2.45 -11.56 18.01
CA GLU A 31 -1.77 -12.85 18.09
C GLU A 31 -1.57 -13.33 19.53
N LYS A 32 -1.40 -12.42 20.50
CA LYS A 32 -1.36 -12.76 21.94
C LYS A 32 -2.66 -13.42 22.43
N THR A 33 -3.76 -13.15 21.77
CA THR A 33 -5.04 -13.83 22.05
C THR A 33 -5.13 -15.23 21.44
N LYS A 34 -4.06 -15.73 20.81
CA LYS A 34 -4.02 -16.97 20.04
C LYS A 34 -4.95 -16.98 18.81
N ALA A 35 -5.32 -15.81 18.33
CA ALA A 35 -6.01 -15.65 17.06
C ALA A 35 -5.02 -15.76 15.90
N LYS A 36 -5.51 -16.24 14.76
CA LYS A 36 -4.73 -16.35 13.54
C LYS A 36 -5.20 -15.34 12.52
N ILE A 37 -4.33 -14.43 12.12
CA ILE A 37 -4.64 -13.43 11.11
C ILE A 37 -4.75 -14.12 9.73
N ILE A 38 -5.83 -13.81 9.02
CA ILE A 38 -6.09 -14.28 7.66
C ILE A 38 -5.75 -13.17 6.67
N ASN A 39 -6.31 -11.98 6.90
CA ASN A 39 -6.06 -10.79 6.10
C ASN A 39 -5.88 -9.58 7.01
N HIS A 40 -4.90 -8.74 6.69
CA HIS A 40 -4.69 -7.45 7.34
C HIS A 40 -4.31 -6.43 6.25
N ARG A 41 -5.24 -5.52 5.92
CA ARG A 41 -5.14 -4.70 4.71
C ARG A 41 -5.50 -3.26 4.98
N ASP A 42 -4.72 -2.36 4.43
CA ASP A 42 -5.08 -0.96 4.33
C ASP A 42 -6.02 -0.75 3.11
N TRP A 43 -7.16 -0.13 3.36
CA TRP A 43 -8.09 0.32 2.33
C TRP A 43 -7.87 1.77 1.92
N GLY A 44 -6.92 2.43 2.55
CA GLY A 44 -6.53 3.79 2.31
C GLY A 44 -7.43 4.84 2.99
N LYS A 45 -7.08 6.07 2.74
CA LYS A 45 -7.74 7.25 3.29
C LYS A 45 -9.10 7.47 2.64
N LYS A 46 -10.15 7.56 3.46
CA LYS A 46 -11.53 7.82 3.01
C LYS A 46 -12.19 8.91 3.84
N ARG A 47 -13.17 9.56 3.24
CA ARG A 47 -14.00 10.55 3.94
C ARG A 47 -14.95 9.84 4.88
N LEU A 48 -15.04 10.34 6.10
CA LEU A 48 -16.00 9.87 7.11
C LEU A 48 -17.38 10.48 6.85
N ALA A 49 -18.43 9.75 7.20
CA ALA A 49 -19.81 10.24 7.11
C ALA A 49 -20.07 11.40 8.08
N TYR A 50 -19.41 11.38 9.22
CA TYR A 50 -19.40 12.44 10.23
C TYR A 50 -17.99 12.55 10.81
N GLN A 51 -17.69 13.68 11.44
CA GLN A 51 -16.38 13.91 12.03
C GLN A 51 -16.19 13.05 13.28
N VAL A 52 -15.01 12.43 13.38
CA VAL A 52 -14.57 11.70 14.57
C VAL A 52 -13.27 12.36 15.03
N ASP A 53 -13.18 12.76 16.29
CA ASP A 53 -12.05 13.47 16.89
C ASP A 53 -11.56 14.65 16.02
N ASN A 54 -12.52 15.45 15.53
CA ASN A 54 -12.32 16.60 14.62
C ASN A 54 -11.74 16.22 13.24
N GLN A 55 -11.62 14.94 12.91
CA GLN A 55 -11.14 14.47 11.62
C GLN A 55 -12.31 14.24 10.65
N LYS A 56 -12.19 14.76 9.42
CA LYS A 56 -13.15 14.55 8.32
C LYS A 56 -12.83 13.32 7.48
N TYR A 57 -11.61 12.83 7.58
CA TYR A 57 -11.08 11.66 6.86
C TYR A 57 -10.48 10.68 7.85
N GLY A 58 -10.31 9.44 7.44
CA GLY A 58 -9.63 8.40 8.20
C GLY A 58 -9.03 7.36 7.29
N SER A 59 -7.94 6.73 7.72
CA SER A 59 -7.37 5.57 7.05
C SER A 59 -8.09 4.33 7.54
N PHE A 60 -8.74 3.61 6.64
CA PHE A 60 -9.54 2.42 6.94
C PHE A 60 -8.69 1.18 6.78
N ILE A 61 -8.65 0.35 7.80
CA ILE A 61 -7.90 -0.90 7.78
C ILE A 61 -8.83 -2.06 8.11
N LEU A 62 -8.73 -3.11 7.30
CA LEU A 62 -9.47 -4.35 7.44
C LEU A 62 -8.58 -5.40 8.09
N LEU A 63 -9.07 -6.04 9.14
CA LEU A 63 -8.41 -7.14 9.84
C LEU A 63 -9.38 -8.32 9.94
N GLN A 64 -9.07 -9.41 9.24
CA GLN A 64 -9.84 -10.65 9.28
C GLN A 64 -9.02 -11.75 9.94
N TYR A 65 -9.62 -12.45 10.85
CA TYR A 65 -8.92 -13.43 11.68
C TYR A 65 -9.81 -14.57 12.15
N GLU A 66 -9.14 -15.64 12.53
CA GLU A 66 -9.73 -16.87 13.07
C GLU A 66 -9.43 -16.96 14.56
N VAL A 67 -10.44 -17.26 15.36
CA VAL A 67 -10.33 -17.39 16.82
C VAL A 67 -10.75 -18.78 17.25
N LYS A 68 -9.93 -19.38 18.09
CA LYS A 68 -10.27 -20.63 18.77
C LYS A 68 -10.90 -20.39 20.12
N GLU A 69 -10.43 -19.41 20.84
CA GLU A 69 -10.77 -19.12 22.22
C GLU A 69 -11.28 -17.68 22.37
N LEU A 70 -12.50 -17.52 22.79
CA LEU A 70 -13.18 -16.22 22.85
C LEU A 70 -12.83 -15.39 24.09
N SER A 71 -12.29 -16.03 25.14
CA SER A 71 -12.08 -15.40 26.45
C SER A 71 -11.23 -14.13 26.38
N LYS A 72 -10.25 -14.09 25.49
CA LYS A 72 -9.33 -12.96 25.34
C LYS A 72 -9.75 -11.91 24.31
N MET A 73 -10.86 -12.12 23.63
CA MET A 73 -11.33 -11.17 22.61
C MET A 73 -11.81 -9.85 23.21
N ASN A 74 -12.37 -9.89 24.42
CA ASN A 74 -12.78 -8.69 25.15
C ASN A 74 -11.57 -7.83 25.54
N ASP A 75 -10.45 -8.48 25.87
CA ASP A 75 -9.21 -7.77 26.20
C ASP A 75 -8.67 -7.04 24.97
N PHE A 76 -8.70 -7.70 23.82
CA PHE A 76 -8.31 -7.09 22.54
C PHE A 76 -9.23 -5.92 22.14
N ASP A 77 -10.54 -6.07 22.28
CA ASP A 77 -11.50 -4.99 22.01
C ASP A 77 -11.27 -3.79 22.94
N THR A 78 -11.01 -4.05 24.22
CA THR A 78 -10.69 -3.01 25.19
C THR A 78 -9.37 -2.33 24.87
N TRP A 79 -8.36 -3.10 24.45
CA TRP A 79 -7.06 -2.56 24.05
C TRP A 79 -7.20 -1.66 22.82
N LEU A 80 -7.98 -2.07 21.80
CA LEU A 80 -8.27 -1.24 20.63
C LEU A 80 -8.97 0.07 20.99
N LYS A 81 -9.89 0.05 21.96
CA LYS A 81 -10.57 1.26 22.45
C LYS A 81 -9.63 2.22 23.16
N LEU A 82 -8.62 1.71 23.82
CA LEU A 82 -7.63 2.51 24.57
C LEU A 82 -6.47 3.00 23.70
N ASN A 83 -6.32 2.46 22.50
CA ASN A 83 -5.25 2.87 21.59
C ASN A 83 -5.56 4.26 21.01
N SER A 84 -4.69 5.23 21.33
CA SER A 84 -4.87 6.62 20.95
C SER A 84 -4.79 6.89 19.44
N LEU A 85 -4.20 5.98 18.67
CA LEU A 85 -4.09 6.10 17.22
C LEU A 85 -5.33 5.58 16.48
N VAL A 86 -6.18 4.81 17.16
CA VAL A 86 -7.41 4.23 16.61
C VAL A 86 -8.59 5.14 16.93
N LEU A 87 -9.09 5.84 15.92
CA LEU A 87 -10.25 6.73 16.07
C LEU A 87 -11.53 5.95 16.34
N ARG A 88 -11.75 4.85 15.63
CA ARG A 88 -12.92 3.98 15.74
C ARG A 88 -12.60 2.58 15.28
N HIS A 89 -13.29 1.61 15.85
CA HIS A 89 -13.27 0.25 15.32
C HIS A 89 -14.66 -0.39 15.43
N MET A 90 -14.87 -1.43 14.64
CA MET A 90 -16.07 -2.26 14.67
C MET A 90 -15.68 -3.68 14.33
N THR A 91 -16.12 -4.61 15.17
CA THR A 91 -15.87 -6.04 14.97
C THR A 91 -17.20 -6.75 14.71
N VAL A 92 -17.23 -7.58 13.65
CA VAL A 92 -18.37 -8.42 13.28
C VAL A 92 -17.94 -9.88 13.20
N SER A 93 -18.86 -10.78 13.51
CA SER A 93 -18.63 -12.22 13.32
C SER A 93 -18.96 -12.61 11.89
N LEU A 94 -18.16 -13.49 11.30
CA LEU A 94 -18.39 -14.04 9.98
C LEU A 94 -18.85 -15.50 10.10
N ASP A 95 -19.85 -15.89 9.29
CA ASP A 95 -20.36 -17.26 9.26
C ASP A 95 -19.40 -18.21 8.55
N LYS A 96 -18.60 -17.69 7.62
CA LYS A 96 -17.67 -18.46 6.81
C LYS A 96 -16.25 -17.91 6.93
N LYS A 97 -15.29 -18.80 6.69
CA LYS A 97 -13.88 -18.37 6.59
C LYS A 97 -13.72 -17.41 5.43
N PRO A 98 -13.16 -16.22 5.64
CA PRO A 98 -12.86 -15.31 4.55
C PRO A 98 -11.71 -15.86 3.69
N ASP A 99 -11.78 -15.58 2.39
CA ASP A 99 -10.72 -15.93 1.47
C ASP A 99 -9.47 -15.11 1.76
N ARG A 100 -8.31 -15.75 1.60
CA ARG A 100 -7.05 -15.07 1.74
C ARG A 100 -6.85 -14.15 0.54
N TYR A 101 -6.72 -12.87 0.79
CA TYR A 101 -6.42 -11.91 -0.24
C TYR A 101 -4.95 -12.05 -0.66
N ILE A 102 -4.74 -12.26 -1.95
CA ILE A 102 -3.44 -12.22 -2.59
C ILE A 102 -3.39 -10.88 -3.32
N GLU A 103 -2.51 -10.00 -2.89
CA GLU A 103 -2.25 -8.76 -3.60
C GLU A 103 -1.75 -9.12 -5.00
N LYS A 104 -2.54 -8.77 -6.02
CA LYS A 104 -2.07 -8.84 -7.39
C LYS A 104 -1.05 -7.72 -7.53
N THR A 105 0.21 -8.05 -7.32
CA THR A 105 1.31 -7.18 -7.73
C THR A 105 1.09 -6.91 -9.22
N SER A 106 0.82 -5.67 -9.57
CA SER A 106 0.84 -5.23 -10.95
C SER A 106 2.29 -5.24 -11.39
N VAL A 107 2.76 -6.42 -11.74
CA VAL A 107 3.96 -6.56 -12.53
C VAL A 107 3.55 -6.04 -13.90
N SER A 108 3.93 -4.80 -14.20
CA SER A 108 3.99 -4.33 -15.56
C SER A 108 4.95 -5.29 -16.28
N GLU A 109 4.35 -6.24 -16.99
CA GLU A 109 5.08 -7.05 -17.96
C GLU A 109 5.69 -6.10 -19.00
N VAL A 110 6.97 -5.84 -18.82
CA VAL A 110 7.81 -5.48 -19.95
C VAL A 110 7.90 -6.75 -20.78
N ALA A 111 7.00 -6.86 -21.74
CA ALA A 111 7.09 -7.87 -22.77
C ALA A 111 8.38 -7.65 -23.55
N GLN A 112 9.40 -8.40 -23.21
CA GLN A 112 10.51 -8.67 -24.09
C GLN A 112 10.01 -9.67 -25.15
N SER A 113 9.57 -9.15 -26.27
CA SER A 113 9.45 -9.94 -27.47
C SER A 113 10.85 -10.17 -28.05
N ASN A 114 11.45 -11.26 -27.67
CA ASN A 114 12.51 -11.88 -28.46
C ASN A 114 11.82 -12.78 -29.48
N ASP A 115 11.78 -12.35 -30.70
CA ASP A 115 11.65 -13.31 -31.79
C ASP A 115 12.77 -13.02 -32.81
N ALA A 116 13.65 -14.01 -32.86
CA ALA A 116 14.76 -14.09 -33.76
C ALA A 116 14.32 -14.75 -35.06
N SER A 117 14.52 -14.09 -36.18
CA SER A 117 14.91 -14.75 -37.42
C SER A 117 15.35 -13.73 -38.47
N SER A 118 16.59 -13.82 -38.77
CA SER A 118 17.30 -13.17 -39.92
C SER A 118 17.10 -13.99 -41.20
N PRO A 119 17.79 -13.67 -42.32
CA PRO A 119 18.10 -12.50 -43.12
C PRO A 119 17.84 -12.74 -44.63
N PRO A 120 18.53 -12.21 -45.67
CA PRO A 120 19.11 -10.93 -46.04
C PRO A 120 18.68 -10.42 -47.45
N ASP A 121 19.03 -9.24 -47.87
CA ASP A 121 19.78 -8.90 -49.12
C ASP A 121 19.75 -7.40 -49.44
N LYS A 122 20.94 -6.87 -49.59
CA LYS A 122 21.55 -5.97 -50.58
C LYS A 122 20.72 -4.84 -51.24
N ASN A 123 21.19 -3.64 -51.18
CA ASN A 123 22.05 -2.91 -52.15
C ASN A 123 22.08 -1.40 -51.89
N ASP A 124 23.29 -0.91 -51.74
CA ASP A 124 24.00 0.15 -52.46
C ASP A 124 23.30 1.49 -52.76
N ASN A 125 23.89 2.51 -52.30
CA ASN A 125 24.57 3.64 -52.95
C ASN A 125 24.53 4.86 -52.04
N GLU A 126 25.64 5.21 -51.50
CA GLU A 126 26.62 6.23 -51.91
C GLU A 126 26.04 7.63 -52.17
N ILE A 127 26.73 8.50 -51.56
CA ILE A 127 27.38 9.77 -51.95
C ILE A 127 26.92 10.92 -51.04
N ASP A 128 27.71 11.33 -50.14
CA ASP A 128 28.83 12.31 -50.18
C ASP A 128 28.45 13.75 -49.83
N VAL A 129 29.26 14.23 -48.98
CA VAL A 129 30.05 15.47 -48.94
C VAL A 129 29.45 16.70 -48.18
N GLU A 130 30.18 16.92 -47.14
CA GLU A 130 30.91 18.13 -46.72
C GLU A 130 30.14 19.31 -46.09
N LYS A 131 30.64 19.59 -45.00
CA LYS A 131 31.60 20.60 -44.54
C LYS A 131 31.03 21.73 -43.69
N SER A 132 31.57 21.73 -42.55
CA SER A 132 32.32 22.79 -41.85
C SER A 132 31.53 24.01 -41.37
N ILE A 133 31.76 24.43 -40.25
CA ILE A 133 32.77 25.10 -39.49
C ILE A 133 32.15 25.77 -38.27
N ASP A 134 32.71 25.49 -37.14
CA ASP A 134 32.84 26.33 -35.94
C ASP A 134 33.51 27.66 -36.30
N PRO A 135 33.70 28.65 -35.48
CA PRO A 135 33.58 28.77 -34.04
C PRO A 135 33.22 30.19 -33.52
N GLU A 136 33.24 30.25 -32.21
CA GLU A 136 33.91 31.27 -31.38
C GLU A 136 33.15 32.52 -30.90
N LYS A 137 33.23 32.58 -29.61
CA LYS A 137 33.70 33.67 -28.70
C LYS A 137 32.70 34.71 -28.24
N THR A 138 32.73 34.74 -27.02
CA THR A 138 33.30 35.58 -25.94
C THR A 138 32.39 36.63 -25.33
N GLU A 139 32.38 36.47 -24.03
CA GLU A 139 32.70 37.47 -22.98
C GLU A 139 31.71 38.61 -22.73
N THR A 140 31.37 38.65 -21.55
CA THR A 140 31.75 39.45 -20.35
C THR A 140 30.81 40.55 -19.96
N ASN A 141 30.66 40.54 -18.66
CA ASN A 141 30.64 41.64 -17.70
C ASN A 141 29.33 42.40 -17.42
N LYS A 142 28.98 42.27 -16.18
CA LYS A 142 29.22 43.13 -15.00
C LYS A 142 28.16 44.21 -14.73
N GLU A 143 27.74 44.17 -13.45
CA GLU A 143 27.46 45.29 -12.55
C GLU A 143 26.28 46.22 -12.90
N GLU A 144 25.29 46.18 -12.10
CA GLU A 144 25.09 46.96 -10.87
C GLU A 144 23.98 46.38 -10.01
#